data_4c85d5db4d6e4970d3b99ba946902b96
#
_entry.id   4c85d5db4d6e4970d3b99ba946902b96
#
_cell.length_a   1.000
_cell.length_b   1.000
_cell.length_c   1.000
_cell.angle_alpha   90.00
_cell.angle_beta   90.00
_cell.angle_gamma   90.00
#
_symmetry.space_group_name_H-M   'P 1'
#
loop_
_entity.id
_entity.type
_entity.pdbx_description
1 polymer ?
#
loop_
_entity_poly.entity_id
_entity_poly.type
_entity_poly.pdbx_seq_one_letter_code
_entity_poly.pdbx_strand_id
1 'polypeptide(L)'
;MEQDDIGMDQSLTSSACDQLCKMRQMLQMKENKLADVKAKLAAIEEQKQNATVMSYNDIAGNDGLLCHYTGLPNNATFTCLVQLTSHFSFCSPSWAVTNLSIEDQLLITLMKLRHNFTHMHLAYLFKLSVATISNITSTWIDMSYCL
;
A
#
# COMPACT_ATOMS: atom_id res chain seq x y z
N MET A 1 41.42 51.11 -48.50
CA MET A 1 42.02 49.82 -48.16
C MET A 1 41.65 49.47 -46.77
N GLU A 2 40.40 49.06 -46.63
CA GLU A 2 39.75 48.61 -45.34
C GLU A 2 38.63 47.63 -45.66
N GLN A 3 38.99 46.40 -45.79
CA GLN A 3 38.09 45.28 -45.88
C GLN A 3 38.84 44.08 -45.37
N ASP A 4 38.67 43.76 -44.08
CA ASP A 4 38.94 42.39 -43.53
C ASP A 4 38.72 42.43 -42.02
N ASP A 5 37.44 42.57 -41.55
CA ASP A 5 37.15 42.32 -40.14
C ASP A 5 35.66 41.97 -39.84
N ILE A 6 34.96 41.31 -40.76
CA ILE A 6 33.55 40.93 -40.53
C ILE A 6 33.38 39.40 -40.43
N GLY A 7 34.42 38.61 -40.70
CA GLY A 7 34.33 37.16 -40.77
C GLY A 7 34.45 36.38 -39.45
N MET A 8 34.96 37.02 -38.39
CA MET A 8 35.32 36.32 -37.15
C MET A 8 34.19 36.26 -36.07
N ASP A 9 33.22 37.14 -36.21
CA ASP A 9 32.12 37.23 -35.18
C ASP A 9 30.95 36.26 -35.43
N GLN A 10 30.75 35.81 -36.67
CA GLN A 10 29.67 34.91 -37.03
C GLN A 10 29.91 33.44 -36.60
N SER A 11 31.15 32.98 -36.51
CA SER A 11 31.46 31.62 -36.08
C SER A 11 31.36 31.42 -34.56
N LEU A 12 31.67 32.44 -33.81
CA LEU A 12 31.56 32.45 -32.33
C LEU A 12 30.10 32.49 -31.90
N THR A 13 29.26 33.26 -32.57
CA THR A 13 27.81 33.32 -32.27
C THR A 13 27.07 32.02 -32.62
N SER A 14 27.48 31.35 -33.71
CA SER A 14 26.92 30.04 -34.11
C SER A 14 27.24 28.96 -33.06
N SER A 15 28.49 28.89 -32.59
CA SER A 15 28.91 27.91 -31.58
C SER A 15 28.20 28.13 -30.23
N ALA A 16 28.03 29.39 -29.81
CA ALA A 16 27.30 29.73 -28.59
C ALA A 16 25.80 29.36 -28.67
N CYS A 17 25.21 29.56 -29.84
CA CYS A 17 23.81 29.19 -30.10
C CYS A 17 23.60 27.69 -30.04
N ASP A 18 24.53 26.88 -30.56
CA ASP A 18 24.48 25.42 -30.48
C ASP A 18 24.62 24.89 -29.05
N GLN A 19 25.49 25.52 -28.27
CA GLN A 19 25.64 25.18 -26.84
C GLN A 19 24.39 25.50 -26.04
N LEU A 20 23.77 26.65 -26.28
CA LEU A 20 22.50 27.03 -25.66
C LEU A 20 21.37 26.08 -26.04
N CYS A 21 21.29 25.64 -27.30
CA CYS A 21 20.32 24.68 -27.77
C CYS A 21 20.48 23.32 -27.06
N LYS A 22 21.70 22.82 -26.97
CA LYS A 22 22.02 21.57 -26.24
C LYS A 22 21.68 21.66 -24.75
N MET A 23 21.99 22.78 -24.11
CA MET A 23 21.68 23.00 -22.71
C MET A 23 20.17 23.05 -22.48
N ARG A 24 19.41 23.69 -23.35
CA ARG A 24 17.95 23.76 -23.30
C ARG A 24 17.32 22.37 -23.47
N GLN A 25 17.83 21.55 -24.37
CA GLN A 25 17.38 20.16 -24.57
C GLN A 25 17.65 19.30 -23.32
N MET A 26 18.83 19.44 -22.71
CA MET A 26 19.17 18.74 -21.46
C MET A 26 18.27 19.17 -20.30
N LEU A 27 17.96 20.45 -20.19
CA LEU A 27 17.04 20.99 -19.19
C LEU A 27 15.65 20.38 -19.37
N GLN A 28 15.12 20.40 -20.58
CA GLN A 28 13.81 19.80 -20.91
C GLN A 28 13.76 18.31 -20.58
N MET A 29 14.82 17.56 -20.88
CA MET A 29 14.89 16.13 -20.51
C MET A 29 14.90 15.91 -18.98
N LYS A 30 15.58 16.77 -18.22
CA LYS A 30 15.57 16.70 -16.76
C LYS A 30 14.22 17.07 -16.17
N GLU A 31 13.55 18.08 -16.72
CA GLU A 31 12.21 18.48 -16.30
C GLU A 31 11.19 17.36 -16.55
N ASN A 32 11.25 16.70 -17.70
CA ASN A 32 10.38 15.56 -18.00
C ASN A 32 10.62 14.38 -17.04
N LYS A 33 11.89 14.07 -16.72
CA LYS A 33 12.21 13.04 -15.72
C LYS A 33 11.70 13.41 -14.32
N LEU A 34 11.81 14.69 -13.95
CA LEU A 34 11.31 15.17 -12.67
C LEU A 34 9.79 15.04 -12.57
N ALA A 35 9.06 15.36 -13.66
CA ALA A 35 7.61 15.20 -13.74
C ALA A 35 7.20 13.72 -13.61
N ASP A 36 7.90 12.80 -14.29
CA ASP A 36 7.64 11.36 -14.18
C ASP A 36 7.87 10.84 -12.75
N VAL A 37 8.97 11.23 -12.12
CA VAL A 37 9.25 10.83 -10.72
C VAL A 37 8.22 11.41 -9.74
N LYS A 38 7.79 12.66 -9.94
CA LYS A 38 6.73 13.28 -9.13
C LYS A 38 5.40 12.55 -9.28
N ALA A 39 5.03 12.16 -10.51
CA ALA A 39 3.81 11.39 -10.77
C ALA A 39 3.85 10.01 -10.09
N LYS A 40 4.99 9.31 -10.14
CA LYS A 40 5.19 8.03 -9.44
C LYS A 40 5.13 8.19 -7.93
N LEU A 41 5.71 9.27 -7.39
CA LEU A 41 5.65 9.55 -5.94
C LEU A 41 4.21 9.78 -5.49
N ALA A 42 3.45 10.60 -6.21
CA ALA A 42 2.04 10.84 -5.91
C ALA A 42 1.20 9.56 -5.95
N ALA A 43 1.43 8.68 -6.92
CA ALA A 43 0.74 7.39 -7.00
C ALA A 43 1.08 6.47 -5.81
N ILE A 44 2.34 6.46 -5.36
CA ILE A 44 2.76 5.69 -4.17
C ILE A 44 2.16 6.28 -2.89
N GLU A 45 2.10 7.60 -2.78
CA GLU A 45 1.48 8.28 -1.63
C GLU A 45 -0.02 8.00 -1.56
N GLU A 46 -0.72 7.99 -2.69
CA GLU A 46 -2.13 7.63 -2.77
C GLU A 46 -2.35 6.16 -2.38
N GLN A 47 -1.51 5.24 -2.85
CA GLN A 47 -1.54 3.84 -2.43
C GLN A 47 -1.28 3.69 -0.93
N LYS A 48 -0.34 4.46 -0.36
CA LYS A 48 -0.03 4.44 1.07
C LYS A 48 -1.18 5.00 1.92
N GLN A 49 -1.91 6.00 1.44
CA GLN A 49 -3.10 6.52 2.13
C GLN A 49 -4.25 5.51 2.13
N ASN A 50 -4.35 4.67 1.10
CA ASN A 50 -5.34 3.59 1.00
C ASN A 50 -4.88 2.29 1.69
N ALA A 51 -3.60 2.16 2.04
CA ALA A 51 -3.09 1.02 2.79
C ALA A 51 -3.70 0.97 4.20
N THR A 52 -4.04 -0.22 4.67
CA THR A 52 -4.42 -0.47 6.07
C THR A 52 -3.28 -0.01 7.00
N VAL A 53 -3.63 0.59 8.13
CA VAL A 53 -2.62 0.97 9.14
C VAL A 53 -1.97 -0.28 9.72
N MET A 54 -2.72 -1.37 9.80
CA MET A 54 -2.28 -2.67 10.27
C MET A 54 -2.79 -3.76 9.33
N SER A 55 -1.91 -4.68 8.93
CA SER A 55 -2.22 -5.84 8.10
C SER A 55 -1.55 -7.08 8.70
N TYR A 56 -2.09 -8.24 8.37
CA TYR A 56 -1.45 -9.52 8.70
C TYR A 56 0.01 -9.58 8.22
N ASN A 57 0.30 -9.04 7.03
CA ASN A 57 1.66 -9.03 6.48
C ASN A 57 2.67 -8.29 7.37
N ASP A 58 2.22 -7.31 8.16
CA ASP A 58 3.10 -6.55 9.07
C ASP A 58 3.55 -7.38 10.27
N ILE A 59 2.78 -8.41 10.64
CA ILE A 59 3.03 -9.25 11.83
C ILE A 59 3.42 -10.69 11.50
N ALA A 60 3.17 -11.15 10.27
CA ALA A 60 3.39 -12.54 9.85
C ALA A 60 4.84 -13.02 10.00
N GLY A 61 5.81 -12.10 9.90
CA GLY A 61 7.24 -12.38 10.08
C GLY A 61 7.72 -12.41 11.53
N ASN A 62 6.84 -12.15 12.51
CA ASN A 62 7.21 -12.07 13.93
C ASN A 62 6.22 -12.85 14.79
N ASP A 63 6.58 -14.09 15.16
CA ASP A 63 5.75 -14.96 15.98
C ASP A 63 5.42 -14.37 17.36
N GLY A 64 6.29 -13.52 17.92
CA GLY A 64 6.04 -12.83 19.18
C GLY A 64 4.91 -11.80 19.07
N LEU A 65 4.90 -11.00 18.00
CA LEU A 65 3.81 -10.06 17.72
C LEU A 65 2.53 -10.81 17.38
N LEU A 66 2.61 -11.86 16.57
CA LEU A 66 1.48 -12.69 16.23
C LEU A 66 0.83 -13.30 17.49
N CYS A 67 1.64 -13.89 18.36
CA CYS A 67 1.18 -14.43 19.65
C CYS A 67 0.55 -13.37 20.54
N HIS A 68 1.15 -12.18 20.58
CA HIS A 68 0.59 -11.06 21.36
C HIS A 68 -0.81 -10.70 20.88
N TYR A 69 -0.99 -10.47 19.61
CA TYR A 69 -2.27 -10.00 19.04
C TYR A 69 -3.34 -11.08 18.92
N THR A 70 -2.96 -12.31 18.61
CA THR A 70 -3.91 -13.40 18.31
C THR A 70 -4.03 -14.43 19.43
N GLY A 71 -2.99 -14.58 20.25
CA GLY A 71 -2.87 -15.67 21.21
C GLY A 71 -2.38 -16.98 20.61
N LEU A 72 -2.11 -17.03 19.30
CA LEU A 72 -1.59 -18.22 18.62
C LEU A 72 -0.06 -18.30 18.78
N PRO A 73 0.51 -19.51 18.93
CA PRO A 73 1.93 -19.66 19.25
C PRO A 73 2.87 -19.28 18.10
N ASN A 74 2.44 -19.44 16.86
CA ASN A 74 3.28 -19.20 15.68
C ASN A 74 2.43 -18.99 14.43
N ASN A 75 3.10 -18.54 13.36
CA ASN A 75 2.49 -18.28 12.06
C ASN A 75 1.95 -19.56 11.38
N ALA A 76 2.55 -20.73 11.61
CA ALA A 76 2.07 -21.99 11.04
C ALA A 76 0.66 -22.33 11.56
N THR A 77 0.40 -22.11 12.85
CA THR A 77 -0.95 -22.31 13.45
C THR A 77 -1.96 -21.32 12.86
N PHE A 78 -1.57 -20.06 12.66
CA PHE A 78 -2.43 -19.07 12.03
C PHE A 78 -2.81 -19.47 10.59
N THR A 79 -1.83 -19.87 9.78
CA THR A 79 -2.02 -20.30 8.40
C THR A 79 -2.91 -21.56 8.32
N CYS A 80 -2.74 -22.49 9.25
CA CYS A 80 -3.60 -23.67 9.35
C CYS A 80 -5.08 -23.28 9.60
N LEU A 81 -5.33 -22.32 10.49
CA LEU A 81 -6.67 -21.80 10.73
C LEU A 81 -7.26 -21.12 9.49
N VAL A 82 -6.45 -20.30 8.78
CA VAL A 82 -6.88 -19.69 7.51
C VAL A 82 -7.28 -20.76 6.50
N GLN A 83 -6.50 -21.83 6.35
CA GLN A 83 -6.81 -22.92 5.44
C GLN A 83 -8.10 -23.64 5.82
N LEU A 84 -8.29 -23.95 7.10
CA LEU A 84 -9.52 -24.57 7.59
C LEU A 84 -10.74 -23.69 7.32
N THR A 85 -10.63 -22.39 7.57
CA THR A 85 -11.75 -21.46 7.40
C THR A 85 -12.00 -21.08 5.94
N SER A 86 -11.02 -21.15 5.05
CA SER A 86 -11.21 -20.89 3.62
C SER A 86 -12.21 -21.84 2.96
N HIS A 87 -12.33 -23.06 3.47
CA HIS A 87 -13.32 -24.01 3.01
C HIS A 87 -14.76 -23.62 3.40
N PHE A 88 -14.95 -22.85 4.46
CA PHE A 88 -16.26 -22.43 4.95
C PHE A 88 -16.72 -21.08 4.39
N SER A 89 -15.83 -20.26 3.82
CA SER A 89 -16.16 -18.96 3.22
C SER A 89 -17.21 -19.05 2.11
N PHE A 90 -17.39 -20.22 1.52
CA PHE A 90 -18.39 -20.45 0.46
C PHE A 90 -19.83 -20.60 0.95
N CYS A 91 -20.06 -20.73 2.26
CA CYS A 91 -21.40 -20.99 2.80
C CYS A 91 -22.21 -19.72 3.11
N SER A 92 -21.63 -18.54 3.04
CA SER A 92 -22.34 -17.27 3.27
C SER A 92 -22.23 -16.33 2.07
N PRO A 93 -23.09 -16.48 1.03
CA PRO A 93 -23.01 -15.70 -0.19
C PRO A 93 -23.42 -14.23 -0.04
N SER A 94 -23.94 -13.82 1.11
CA SER A 94 -24.53 -12.49 1.26
C SER A 94 -23.57 -11.40 1.69
N TRP A 95 -22.30 -11.74 2.05
CA TRP A 95 -21.40 -10.76 2.59
C TRP A 95 -19.92 -11.06 2.30
N ALA A 96 -19.41 -10.49 1.22
CA ALA A 96 -17.98 -10.48 0.91
C ALA A 96 -17.43 -9.07 1.12
N VAL A 97 -16.52 -8.92 2.07
CA VAL A 97 -15.66 -7.71 2.10
C VAL A 97 -14.64 -7.88 0.99
N THR A 98 -14.97 -7.36 -0.18
CA THR A 98 -14.19 -7.54 -1.41
C THR A 98 -12.78 -6.95 -1.35
N ASN A 99 -12.49 -6.11 -0.36
CA ASN A 99 -11.23 -5.36 -0.27
C ASN A 99 -10.35 -5.76 0.92
N LEU A 100 -10.68 -6.83 1.64
CA LEU A 100 -9.91 -7.28 2.80
C LEU A 100 -9.57 -8.77 2.67
N SER A 101 -8.31 -9.11 2.91
CA SER A 101 -7.86 -10.51 2.86
C SER A 101 -8.52 -11.35 3.96
N ILE A 102 -8.61 -12.67 3.76
CA ILE A 102 -9.15 -13.59 4.76
C ILE A 102 -8.28 -13.57 6.02
N GLU A 103 -6.98 -13.45 5.84
CA GLU A 103 -5.99 -13.34 6.91
C GLU A 103 -6.23 -12.11 7.78
N ASP A 104 -6.50 -10.95 7.18
CA ASP A 104 -6.80 -9.72 7.91
C ASP A 104 -8.14 -9.82 8.66
N GLN A 105 -9.15 -10.45 8.06
CA GLN A 105 -10.44 -10.67 8.72
C GLN A 105 -10.30 -11.60 9.95
N LEU A 106 -9.54 -12.69 9.80
CA LEU A 106 -9.22 -13.58 10.92
C LEU A 106 -8.42 -12.85 12.00
N LEU A 107 -7.42 -12.06 11.61
CA LEU A 107 -6.62 -11.25 12.52
C LEU A 107 -7.50 -10.30 13.35
N ILE A 108 -8.38 -9.54 12.70
CA ILE A 108 -9.33 -8.62 13.36
C ILE A 108 -10.16 -9.39 14.41
N THR A 109 -10.67 -10.54 14.05
CA THR A 109 -11.51 -11.36 14.94
C THR A 109 -10.72 -11.89 16.13
N LEU A 110 -9.52 -12.42 15.91
CA LEU A 110 -8.66 -12.92 16.98
C LEU A 110 -8.20 -11.79 17.92
N MET A 111 -7.88 -10.61 17.38
CA MET A 111 -7.57 -9.42 18.19
C MET A 111 -8.78 -9.00 19.04
N LYS A 112 -9.98 -9.06 18.50
CA LYS A 112 -11.21 -8.80 19.25
C LYS A 112 -11.40 -9.79 20.37
N LEU A 113 -11.23 -11.08 20.12
CA LEU A 113 -11.39 -12.14 21.11
C LEU A 113 -10.30 -12.10 22.20
N ARG A 114 -9.06 -11.86 21.80
CA ARG A 114 -7.90 -11.87 22.69
C ARG A 114 -7.84 -10.64 23.62
N HIS A 115 -8.02 -9.45 23.06
CA HIS A 115 -7.83 -8.17 23.77
C HIS A 115 -9.13 -7.44 24.07
N ASN A 116 -10.26 -7.95 23.57
CA ASN A 116 -11.55 -7.29 23.67
C ASN A 116 -11.55 -5.83 23.18
N PHE A 117 -10.76 -5.53 22.13
CA PHE A 117 -10.73 -4.20 21.52
C PHE A 117 -12.14 -3.76 21.10
N THR A 118 -12.43 -2.47 21.26
CA THR A 118 -13.68 -1.92 20.74
C THR A 118 -13.69 -1.95 19.22
N HIS A 119 -14.88 -2.07 18.60
CA HIS A 119 -14.99 -2.02 17.15
C HIS A 119 -14.45 -0.71 16.57
N MET A 120 -14.57 0.40 17.31
CA MET A 120 -14.01 1.70 16.91
C MET A 120 -12.48 1.67 16.87
N HIS A 121 -11.82 1.02 17.85
CA HIS A 121 -10.37 0.90 17.87
C HIS A 121 -9.85 0.05 16.69
N LEU A 122 -10.49 -1.09 16.44
CA LEU A 122 -10.16 -1.94 15.28
C LEU A 122 -10.43 -1.23 13.94
N ALA A 123 -11.54 -0.48 13.84
CA ALA A 123 -11.86 0.33 12.67
C ALA A 123 -10.75 1.36 12.37
N TYR A 124 -10.21 1.99 13.40
CA TYR A 124 -9.08 2.91 13.27
C TYR A 124 -7.79 2.21 12.82
N LEU A 125 -7.44 1.06 13.44
CA LEU A 125 -6.24 0.30 13.11
C LEU A 125 -6.23 -0.22 11.67
N PHE A 126 -7.37 -0.70 11.20
CA PHE A 126 -7.51 -1.30 9.86
C PHE A 126 -8.07 -0.34 8.81
N LYS A 127 -8.31 0.94 9.14
CA LYS A 127 -8.95 1.95 8.28
C LYS A 127 -10.29 1.47 7.67
N LEU A 128 -11.08 0.80 8.46
CA LEU A 128 -12.38 0.27 8.07
C LEU A 128 -13.51 1.01 8.79
N SER A 129 -14.75 0.86 8.32
CA SER A 129 -15.92 1.34 9.05
C SER A 129 -16.19 0.46 10.28
N VAL A 130 -16.75 1.05 11.34
CA VAL A 130 -17.18 0.32 12.54
C VAL A 130 -18.19 -0.77 12.18
N ALA A 131 -19.09 -0.50 11.24
CA ALA A 131 -20.07 -1.47 10.75
C ALA A 131 -19.37 -2.67 10.07
N THR A 132 -18.33 -2.42 9.25
CA THR A 132 -17.54 -3.48 8.62
C THR A 132 -16.87 -4.36 9.67
N ILE A 133 -16.23 -3.78 10.68
CA ILE A 133 -15.60 -4.54 11.78
C ILE A 133 -16.63 -5.38 12.53
N SER A 134 -17.80 -4.80 12.84
CA SER A 134 -18.90 -5.53 13.51
C SER A 134 -19.35 -6.74 12.69
N ASN A 135 -19.56 -6.53 11.40
CA ASN A 135 -19.97 -7.61 10.49
C ASN A 135 -18.91 -8.71 10.39
N ILE A 136 -17.61 -8.34 10.22
CA ILE A 136 -16.50 -9.30 10.21
C ILE A 136 -16.53 -10.15 11.45
N THR A 137 -16.49 -9.51 12.62
CA THR A 137 -16.41 -10.23 13.90
C THR A 137 -17.62 -11.14 14.14
N SER A 138 -18.83 -10.68 13.82
CA SER A 138 -20.03 -11.50 13.95
C SER A 138 -20.01 -12.71 13.02
N THR A 139 -19.68 -12.50 11.74
CA THR A 139 -19.60 -13.58 10.76
C THR A 139 -18.57 -14.65 11.17
N TRP A 140 -17.40 -14.24 11.62
CA TRP A 140 -16.34 -15.18 12.04
C TRP A 140 -16.69 -15.92 13.34
N ILE A 141 -17.37 -15.25 14.27
CA ILE A 141 -17.86 -15.90 15.49
C ILE A 141 -18.93 -16.93 15.13
N ASP A 142 -19.90 -16.57 14.29
CA ASP A 142 -20.95 -17.49 13.85
C ASP A 142 -20.38 -18.72 13.11
N MET A 143 -19.37 -18.49 12.25
CA MET A 143 -18.64 -19.58 11.59
C MET A 143 -17.94 -20.50 12.59
N SER A 144 -17.36 -19.97 13.66
CA SER A 144 -16.64 -20.78 14.66
C SER A 144 -17.56 -21.69 15.48
N TYR A 145 -18.87 -21.42 15.53
CA TYR A 145 -19.85 -22.33 16.12
C TYR A 145 -20.24 -23.48 15.21
N CYS A 146 -19.92 -23.40 13.91
CA CYS A 146 -20.22 -24.46 12.93
C CYS A 146 -19.03 -25.41 12.71
N LEU A 147 -17.88 -25.15 13.33
CA LEU A 147 -16.69 -26.00 13.32
C LEU A 147 -16.73 -27.03 14.44
#